data_88d050ae7cc03306a42ce8e858b73952
#
_entry.id   88d050ae7cc03306a42ce8e858b73952
#
_cell.length_a   1.000
_cell.length_b   1.000
_cell.length_c   1.000
_cell.angle_alpha   90.00
_cell.angle_beta   90.00
_cell.angle_gamma   90.00
#
_symmetry.space_group_name_H-M   'P 1'
#
loop_
_entity.id
_entity.type
_entity.pdbx_description
1 polymer ?
#
loop_
_entity_poly.entity_id
_entity_poly.type
_entity_poly.pdbx_seq_one_letter_code
_entity_poly.pdbx_strand_id
1 'polypeptide(L)'
;MVEWSRALGGVPIHLHAADRQWVMRADPAVQFWEGDTKPIGPGLTLVRLGGHFDGGTILHWADWSEGRGVLLSGDILQVVPSGHVSFMWSYPNLIPLSPAKVQRIAEILQPFAFDAVYGAFSGRGQIDTNGKQVVAASVARYIARISEPNSAPG
;
A
#
# COMPACT_ATOMS: atom_id res chain seq x y z
N MET A 1 9.88 10.42 11.59
CA MET A 1 8.56 9.96 12.13
C MET A 1 8.34 10.41 13.56
N VAL A 2 9.28 10.17 14.50
CA VAL A 2 9.13 10.53 15.91
C VAL A 2 8.94 12.04 16.14
N GLU A 3 9.60 12.87 15.35
CA GLU A 3 9.43 14.34 15.41
C GLU A 3 7.99 14.76 15.07
N TRP A 4 7.37 14.10 14.09
CA TRP A 4 5.95 14.31 13.78
C TRP A 4 5.03 13.88 14.93
N SER A 5 5.30 12.73 15.53
CA SER A 5 4.54 12.29 16.72
C SER A 5 4.58 13.36 17.81
N ARG A 6 5.76 13.88 18.12
CA ARG A 6 5.94 14.92 19.15
C ARG A 6 5.26 16.23 18.77
N ALA A 7 5.42 16.68 17.53
CA ALA A 7 4.80 17.92 17.02
C ALA A 7 3.26 17.85 17.05
N LEU A 8 2.70 16.66 16.90
CA LEU A 8 1.26 16.40 16.93
C LEU A 8 0.74 15.96 18.31
N GLY A 9 1.46 16.27 19.40
CA GLY A 9 1.02 15.99 20.76
C GLY A 9 1.26 14.56 21.25
N GLY A 10 2.22 13.83 20.65
CA GLY A 10 2.59 12.48 21.06
C GLY A 10 1.71 11.39 20.46
N VAL A 11 1.18 11.62 19.27
CA VAL A 11 0.36 10.61 18.55
C VAL A 11 1.15 9.34 18.30
N PRO A 12 0.53 8.13 18.38
CA PRO A 12 1.22 6.87 18.16
C PRO A 12 1.65 6.71 16.70
N ILE A 13 2.77 6.02 16.51
CA ILE A 13 3.27 5.58 15.21
C ILE A 13 3.03 4.09 15.11
N HIS A 14 2.04 3.68 14.32
CA HIS A 14 1.72 2.27 14.14
C HIS A 14 2.61 1.64 13.08
N LEU A 15 3.39 0.61 13.47
CA LEU A 15 4.19 -0.20 12.56
C LEU A 15 3.82 -1.67 12.70
N HIS A 16 3.78 -2.41 11.59
CA HIS A 16 3.54 -3.84 11.68
C HIS A 16 4.76 -4.56 12.26
N ALA A 17 4.54 -5.55 13.14
CA ALA A 17 5.61 -6.24 13.86
C ALA A 17 6.57 -7.01 12.95
N ALA A 18 6.13 -7.42 11.75
CA ALA A 18 6.98 -8.06 10.75
C ALA A 18 8.15 -7.18 10.28
N ASP A 19 8.02 -5.85 10.44
CA ASP A 19 9.06 -4.89 10.04
C ASP A 19 9.89 -4.38 11.23
N ARG A 20 9.74 -4.96 12.42
CA ARG A 20 10.46 -4.56 13.64
C ARG A 20 11.97 -4.46 13.45
N GLN A 21 12.56 -5.36 12.69
CA GLN A 21 14.01 -5.39 12.41
C GLN A 21 14.52 -4.14 11.67
N TRP A 22 13.64 -3.40 10.98
CA TRP A 22 13.99 -2.19 10.24
C TRP A 22 13.89 -0.92 11.08
N VAL A 23 13.43 -1.02 12.33
CA VAL A 23 13.36 0.13 13.23
C VAL A 23 14.71 0.37 13.87
N MET A 24 15.50 1.26 13.28
CA MET A 24 16.87 1.56 13.69
C MET A 24 16.97 2.27 15.04
N ARG A 25 15.91 2.93 15.49
CA ARG A 25 15.85 3.65 16.77
C ARG A 25 14.56 3.33 17.48
N ALA A 26 14.63 2.71 18.63
CA ALA A 26 13.48 2.50 19.50
C ALA A 26 12.98 3.86 20.03
N ASP A 27 11.67 4.05 20.01
CA ASP A 27 11.00 5.22 20.62
C ASP A 27 9.64 4.77 21.16
N PRO A 28 9.22 5.24 22.35
CA PRO A 28 7.91 4.88 22.93
C PRO A 28 6.70 5.23 22.06
N ALA A 29 6.82 6.18 21.15
CA ALA A 29 5.77 6.52 20.20
C ALA A 29 5.51 5.38 19.19
N VAL A 30 6.49 4.51 18.96
CA VAL A 30 6.35 3.38 18.03
C VAL A 30 5.58 2.25 18.69
N GLN A 31 4.39 1.98 18.18
CA GLN A 31 3.51 0.90 18.61
C GLN A 31 3.46 -0.18 17.54
N PHE A 32 4.01 -1.34 17.86
CA PHE A 32 3.92 -2.48 16.97
C PHE A 32 2.56 -3.16 17.08
N TRP A 33 2.05 -3.60 15.93
CA TRP A 33 0.82 -4.38 15.87
C TRP A 33 1.03 -5.64 15.00
N GLU A 34 0.15 -6.62 15.17
CA GLU A 34 0.19 -7.92 14.50
C GLU A 34 -1.15 -8.22 13.86
N GLY A 35 -1.18 -9.25 13.01
CA GLY A 35 -2.37 -9.67 12.27
C GLY A 35 -2.51 -9.01 10.90
N ASP A 36 -3.63 -9.24 10.26
CA ASP A 36 -3.85 -8.76 8.89
C ASP A 36 -4.49 -7.36 8.86
N THR A 37 -5.24 -7.00 9.89
CA THR A 37 -5.92 -5.69 10.00
C THR A 37 -5.88 -5.14 11.40
N LYS A 38 -5.88 -3.81 11.53
CA LYS A 38 -5.98 -3.10 12.81
C LYS A 38 -6.87 -1.86 12.66
N PRO A 39 -8.07 -1.85 13.26
CA PRO A 39 -8.85 -0.62 13.39
C PRO A 39 -8.10 0.40 14.27
N ILE A 40 -8.05 1.65 13.84
CA ILE A 40 -7.40 2.75 14.58
C ILE A 40 -8.35 3.91 14.88
N GLY A 41 -9.56 3.85 14.38
CA GLY A 41 -10.62 4.83 14.61
C GLY A 41 -11.86 4.49 13.80
N PRO A 42 -12.95 5.26 13.95
CA PRO A 42 -14.14 5.09 13.14
C PRO A 42 -13.80 5.17 11.64
N GLY A 43 -14.20 4.15 10.87
CA GLY A 43 -13.93 4.07 9.43
C GLY A 43 -12.45 3.93 9.03
N LEU A 44 -11.50 3.89 9.96
CA LEU A 44 -10.06 3.86 9.72
C LEU A 44 -9.47 2.49 10.06
N THR A 45 -8.92 1.80 9.08
CA THR A 45 -8.33 0.47 9.25
C THR A 45 -6.95 0.40 8.60
N LEU A 46 -5.94 0.02 9.36
CA LEU A 46 -4.65 -0.42 8.83
C LEU A 46 -4.81 -1.82 8.26
N VAL A 47 -4.31 -2.05 7.06
CA VAL A 47 -4.37 -3.33 6.36
C VAL A 47 -2.96 -3.74 5.95
N ARG A 48 -2.51 -4.89 6.42
CA ARG A 48 -1.22 -5.46 6.03
C ARG A 48 -1.34 -6.11 4.65
N LEU A 49 -0.68 -5.56 3.68
CA LEU A 49 -0.58 -6.12 2.32
C LEU A 49 0.74 -6.88 2.10
N GLY A 50 1.77 -6.53 2.84
CA GLY A 50 3.12 -7.01 2.58
C GLY A 50 3.69 -6.43 1.29
N GLY A 51 4.47 -7.22 0.57
CA GLY A 51 5.00 -6.83 -0.75
C GLY A 51 6.35 -6.14 -0.67
N HIS A 52 6.37 -4.81 -0.66
CA HIS A 52 7.59 -4.01 -0.56
C HIS A 52 8.37 -4.29 0.74
N PHE A 53 7.66 -4.35 1.86
CA PHE A 53 8.13 -4.88 3.14
C PHE A 53 7.18 -5.97 3.61
N ASP A 54 7.63 -6.88 4.47
CA ASP A 54 6.80 -7.96 5.00
C ASP A 54 5.63 -7.45 5.85
N GLY A 55 5.83 -6.36 6.57
CA GLY A 55 4.82 -5.63 7.31
C GLY A 55 4.18 -4.47 6.53
N GLY A 56 4.41 -4.40 5.22
CA GLY A 56 3.90 -3.33 4.37
C GLY A 56 2.41 -3.10 4.58
N THR A 57 2.05 -1.90 5.04
CA THR A 57 0.72 -1.54 5.53
C THR A 57 0.16 -0.35 4.77
N ILE A 58 -1.11 -0.42 4.42
CA ILE A 58 -1.90 0.70 3.90
C ILE A 58 -2.90 1.17 4.94
N LEU A 59 -3.42 2.39 4.79
CA LEU A 59 -4.60 2.84 5.51
C LEU A 59 -5.81 2.83 4.58
N HIS A 60 -6.85 2.12 4.97
CA HIS A 60 -8.19 2.22 4.37
C HIS A 60 -9.04 3.18 5.23
N TRP A 61 -9.59 4.21 4.61
CA TRP A 61 -10.55 5.13 5.22
C TRP A 61 -11.90 5.00 4.52
N ALA A 62 -12.81 4.25 5.16
CA ALA A 62 -14.10 3.90 4.58
C ALA A 62 -15.03 5.10 4.40
N ASP A 63 -15.03 6.05 5.36
CA ASP A 63 -15.95 7.18 5.37
C ASP A 63 -15.46 8.38 4.53
N TRP A 64 -14.31 8.23 3.84
CA TRP A 64 -13.79 9.29 2.99
C TRP A 64 -14.79 9.68 1.90
N SER A 65 -15.00 11.00 1.73
CA SER A 65 -15.83 11.56 0.69
C SER A 65 -17.22 10.90 0.60
N GLU A 66 -17.99 11.03 1.67
CA GLU A 66 -19.38 10.52 1.76
C GLU A 66 -19.48 8.98 1.65
N GLY A 67 -18.50 8.28 2.17
CA GLY A 67 -18.48 6.81 2.20
C GLY A 67 -17.98 6.15 0.93
N ARG A 68 -17.37 6.90 0.00
CA ARG A 68 -16.76 6.32 -1.21
C ARG A 68 -15.48 5.54 -0.92
N GLY A 69 -14.81 5.84 0.19
CA GLY A 69 -13.60 5.17 0.64
C GLY A 69 -12.34 5.56 -0.13
N VAL A 70 -11.21 5.53 0.56
CA VAL A 70 -9.89 5.80 -0.01
C VAL A 70 -8.84 4.86 0.57
N LEU A 71 -7.84 4.52 -0.24
CA LEU A 71 -6.60 3.88 0.20
C LEU A 71 -5.48 4.91 0.25
N LEU A 72 -4.83 5.06 1.40
CA LEU A 72 -3.53 5.72 1.52
C LEU A 72 -2.49 4.60 1.44
N SER A 73 -1.90 4.41 0.25
CA SER A 73 -1.22 3.18 -0.09
C SER A 73 0.29 3.19 0.18
N GLY A 74 0.87 4.35 0.47
CA GLY A 74 2.32 4.45 0.65
C GLY A 74 3.06 3.89 -0.57
N ASP A 75 4.11 3.11 -0.31
CA ASP A 75 4.95 2.49 -1.34
C ASP A 75 4.42 1.15 -1.85
N ILE A 76 3.32 0.64 -1.27
CA ILE A 76 2.80 -0.69 -1.61
C ILE A 76 2.10 -0.69 -2.97
N LEU A 77 1.30 0.35 -3.23
CA LEU A 77 0.59 0.57 -4.49
C LEU A 77 1.03 1.93 -5.03
N GLN A 78 2.02 1.94 -5.91
CA GLN A 78 2.50 3.18 -6.49
C GLN A 78 1.63 3.60 -7.66
N VAL A 79 0.94 4.73 -7.53
CA VAL A 79 0.25 5.34 -8.67
C VAL A 79 1.30 5.86 -9.68
N VAL A 80 1.10 5.51 -10.94
CA VAL A 80 2.03 5.87 -12.02
C VAL A 80 1.35 6.83 -13.01
N PRO A 81 2.12 7.59 -13.84
CA PRO A 81 1.56 8.61 -14.73
C PRO A 81 0.50 8.10 -15.72
N SER A 82 0.47 6.81 -16.00
CA SER A 82 -0.55 6.20 -16.87
C SER A 82 -1.92 6.01 -16.19
N GLY A 83 -2.11 6.47 -14.96
CA GLY A 83 -3.35 6.29 -14.21
C GLY A 83 -3.57 4.87 -13.68
N HIS A 84 -2.51 4.05 -13.62
CA HIS A 84 -2.53 2.70 -13.06
C HIS A 84 -1.74 2.67 -11.74
N VAL A 85 -1.73 1.52 -11.07
CA VAL A 85 -0.79 1.25 -9.98
C VAL A 85 0.28 0.25 -10.42
N SER A 86 1.47 0.36 -9.83
CA SER A 86 2.59 -0.55 -10.00
C SER A 86 3.06 -1.07 -8.64
N PHE A 87 3.83 -2.17 -8.67
CA PHE A 87 4.23 -2.90 -7.48
C PHE A 87 5.73 -3.19 -7.54
N MET A 88 6.47 -2.75 -6.53
CA MET A 88 7.92 -2.93 -6.49
C MET A 88 8.35 -3.69 -5.23
N TRP A 89 9.26 -4.63 -5.39
CA TRP A 89 9.98 -5.20 -4.27
C TRP A 89 11.07 -4.24 -3.79
N SER A 90 11.78 -3.60 -4.72
CA SER A 90 12.81 -2.62 -4.39
C SER A 90 12.80 -1.47 -5.39
N TYR A 91 12.48 -0.27 -4.94
CA TYR A 91 12.53 0.94 -5.76
C TYR A 91 13.96 1.33 -6.17
N PRO A 92 14.95 1.35 -5.24
CA PRO A 92 16.32 1.72 -5.60
C PRO A 92 16.95 0.79 -6.65
N ASN A 93 16.59 -0.49 -6.62
CA ASN A 93 17.14 -1.50 -7.52
C ASN A 93 16.23 -1.79 -8.71
N LEU A 94 15.08 -1.13 -8.83
CA LEU A 94 14.06 -1.33 -9.87
C LEU A 94 13.59 -2.79 -10.00
N ILE A 95 13.56 -3.52 -8.88
CA ILE A 95 13.13 -4.92 -8.88
C ILE A 95 11.61 -4.98 -8.69
N PRO A 96 10.87 -5.58 -9.63
CA PRO A 96 9.43 -5.73 -9.54
C PRO A 96 9.03 -6.73 -8.44
N LEU A 97 7.82 -6.60 -7.94
CA LEU A 97 7.23 -7.57 -7.04
C LEU A 97 6.82 -8.83 -7.83
N SER A 98 6.90 -10.01 -7.22
CA SER A 98 6.50 -11.25 -7.89
C SER A 98 4.99 -11.31 -8.17
N PRO A 99 4.55 -12.00 -9.25
CA PRO A 99 3.13 -12.16 -9.57
C PRO A 99 2.30 -12.71 -8.43
N ALA A 100 2.82 -13.70 -7.69
CA ALA A 100 2.12 -14.31 -6.57
C ALA A 100 1.87 -13.32 -5.43
N LYS A 101 2.82 -12.44 -5.13
CA LYS A 101 2.64 -11.39 -4.11
C LYS A 101 1.64 -10.32 -4.58
N VAL A 102 1.66 -9.94 -5.85
CA VAL A 102 0.69 -8.99 -6.42
C VAL A 102 -0.72 -9.56 -6.40
N GLN A 103 -0.88 -10.84 -6.74
CA GLN A 103 -2.16 -11.54 -6.66
C GLN A 103 -2.69 -11.57 -5.22
N ARG A 104 -1.83 -11.87 -4.24
CA ARG A 104 -2.20 -11.84 -2.82
C ARG A 104 -2.66 -10.45 -2.37
N ILE A 105 -2.00 -9.38 -2.81
CA ILE A 105 -2.42 -8.00 -2.51
C ILE A 105 -3.85 -7.76 -3.02
N ALA A 106 -4.15 -8.19 -4.25
CA ALA A 106 -5.49 -8.04 -4.81
C ALA A 106 -6.55 -8.81 -4.01
N GLU A 107 -6.24 -10.02 -3.57
CA GLU A 107 -7.13 -10.85 -2.74
C GLU A 107 -7.42 -10.19 -1.38
N ILE A 108 -6.39 -9.66 -0.71
CA ILE A 108 -6.55 -8.95 0.57
C ILE A 108 -7.42 -7.70 0.40
N LEU A 109 -7.30 -6.99 -0.72
CA LEU A 109 -8.07 -5.77 -0.99
C LEU A 109 -9.52 -6.04 -1.41
N GLN A 110 -9.86 -7.27 -1.77
CA GLN A 110 -11.20 -7.63 -2.26
C GLN A 110 -12.37 -7.19 -1.37
N PRO A 111 -12.33 -7.37 -0.04
CA PRO A 111 -13.44 -6.98 0.83
C PRO A 111 -13.56 -5.46 1.06
N PHE A 112 -12.54 -4.67 0.72
CA PHE A 112 -12.54 -3.23 0.97
C PHE A 112 -13.19 -2.45 -0.17
N ALA A 113 -14.08 -1.52 0.17
CA ALA A 113 -14.65 -0.56 -0.78
C ALA A 113 -13.81 0.71 -0.79
N PHE A 114 -13.34 1.12 -1.95
CA PHE A 114 -12.61 2.38 -2.13
C PHE A 114 -12.75 2.89 -3.57
N ASP A 115 -12.86 4.20 -3.68
CA ASP A 115 -12.99 4.90 -4.97
C ASP A 115 -11.72 5.68 -5.33
N ALA A 116 -10.91 6.01 -4.33
CA ALA A 116 -9.66 6.72 -4.53
C ALA A 116 -8.44 5.94 -4.02
N VAL A 117 -7.26 6.25 -4.60
CA VAL A 117 -5.96 5.72 -4.14
C VAL A 117 -4.94 6.85 -4.15
N TYR A 118 -4.32 7.11 -3.01
CA TYR A 118 -3.24 8.09 -2.83
C TYR A 118 -1.96 7.40 -2.41
N GLY A 119 -0.95 7.48 -3.29
CA GLY A 119 0.38 6.94 -3.05
C GLY A 119 1.28 7.88 -2.23
N ALA A 120 2.50 7.44 -1.95
CA ALA A 120 3.47 8.21 -1.16
C ALA A 120 4.14 9.35 -1.94
N PHE A 121 4.15 9.31 -3.26
CA PHE A 121 4.95 10.22 -4.08
C PHE A 121 4.12 11.39 -4.61
N SER A 122 4.34 12.56 -4.06
CA SER A 122 3.76 13.79 -4.57
C SER A 122 4.10 14.03 -6.05
N GLY A 123 3.12 14.45 -6.83
CA GLY A 123 3.29 14.77 -8.27
C GLY A 123 3.39 13.54 -9.20
N ARG A 124 3.25 12.32 -8.69
CA ARG A 124 3.21 11.11 -9.53
C ARG A 124 1.80 10.64 -9.89
N GLY A 125 0.82 11.43 -9.50
CA GLY A 125 -0.58 11.14 -9.75
C GLY A 125 -1.29 10.51 -8.55
N GLN A 126 -2.58 10.58 -8.63
CA GLN A 126 -3.53 9.99 -7.70
C GLN A 126 -4.67 9.41 -8.53
N ILE A 127 -5.42 8.49 -7.95
CA ILE A 127 -6.63 7.95 -8.54
C ILE A 127 -7.77 8.51 -7.69
N ASP A 128 -8.59 9.35 -8.29
CA ASP A 128 -9.66 10.07 -7.56
C ASP A 128 -11.02 9.35 -7.67
N THR A 129 -11.18 8.47 -8.65
CA THR A 129 -12.40 7.72 -8.90
C THR A 129 -12.11 6.33 -9.48
N ASN A 130 -13.05 5.41 -9.30
CA ASN A 130 -12.96 4.03 -9.79
C ASN A 130 -11.70 3.28 -9.27
N GLY A 131 -11.19 3.66 -8.10
CA GLY A 131 -9.94 3.15 -7.55
C GLY A 131 -9.87 1.64 -7.49
N LYS A 132 -10.95 0.98 -7.06
CA LYS A 132 -11.00 -0.48 -6.98
C LYS A 132 -10.86 -1.15 -8.35
N GLN A 133 -11.56 -0.63 -9.36
CA GLN A 133 -11.48 -1.15 -10.73
C GLN A 133 -10.10 -0.89 -11.34
N VAL A 134 -9.54 0.28 -11.11
CA VAL A 134 -8.19 0.63 -11.59
C VAL A 134 -7.14 -0.27 -10.96
N VAL A 135 -7.22 -0.54 -9.66
CA VAL A 135 -6.30 -1.46 -8.98
C VAL A 135 -6.44 -2.87 -9.55
N ALA A 136 -7.65 -3.39 -9.74
CA ALA A 136 -7.88 -4.71 -10.32
C ALA A 136 -7.30 -4.82 -11.75
N ALA A 137 -7.57 -3.84 -12.60
CA ALA A 137 -7.01 -3.78 -13.95
C ALA A 137 -5.48 -3.68 -13.94
N SER A 138 -4.90 -2.93 -13.00
CA SER A 138 -3.46 -2.79 -12.84
C SER A 138 -2.80 -4.09 -12.42
N VAL A 139 -3.41 -4.85 -11.51
CA VAL A 139 -2.95 -6.18 -11.09
C VAL A 139 -2.90 -7.13 -12.28
N ALA A 140 -3.99 -7.23 -13.04
CA ALA A 140 -4.06 -8.09 -14.22
C ALA A 140 -3.00 -7.70 -15.26
N ARG A 141 -2.88 -6.42 -15.58
CA ARG A 141 -1.88 -5.87 -16.49
C ARG A 141 -0.46 -6.17 -16.03
N TYR A 142 -0.17 -5.93 -14.74
CA TYR A 142 1.15 -6.14 -14.17
C TYR A 142 1.57 -7.61 -14.25
N ILE A 143 0.71 -8.53 -13.81
CA ILE A 143 0.97 -9.96 -13.85
C ILE A 143 1.18 -10.44 -15.29
N ALA A 144 0.34 -10.02 -16.23
CA ALA A 144 0.51 -10.38 -17.62
C ALA A 144 1.88 -9.97 -18.14
N ARG A 145 2.32 -8.72 -17.90
CA ARG A 145 3.58 -8.19 -18.44
C ARG A 145 4.82 -8.85 -17.86
N ILE A 146 4.84 -9.22 -16.59
CA ILE A 146 6.01 -9.87 -15.98
C ILE A 146 6.00 -11.39 -16.12
N SER A 147 4.88 -11.97 -16.58
CA SER A 147 4.75 -13.40 -16.85
C SER A 147 4.80 -13.75 -18.34
N GLU A 148 4.86 -12.77 -19.24
CA GLU A 148 5.03 -13.01 -20.67
C GLU A 148 6.34 -13.77 -20.91
N PRO A 149 6.31 -14.93 -21.57
CA PRO A 149 7.54 -15.60 -21.97
C PRO A 149 8.33 -14.65 -22.89
N ASN A 150 9.63 -14.54 -22.66
CA ASN A 150 10.53 -13.81 -23.54
C ASN A 150 10.42 -14.44 -24.93
N SER A 151 9.58 -13.90 -25.79
CA SER A 151 9.56 -14.27 -27.21
C SER A 151 10.91 -13.84 -27.74
N ALA A 152 11.79 -14.82 -28.02
CA ALA A 152 13.04 -14.52 -28.69
C ALA A 152 12.70 -13.74 -29.95
N PRO A 153 13.41 -12.63 -30.25
CA PRO A 153 13.26 -11.98 -31.56
C PRO A 153 13.64 -12.99 -32.63
N GLY A 154 12.68 -13.28 -33.51
CA GLY A 154 12.92 -14.07 -34.71
C GLY A 154 13.86 -13.33 -35.65
#